data_8ab1648b282a60b89def9f68880fa24c
#
_entry.id   8ab1648b282a60b89def9f68880fa24c
#
_cell.length_a   1.000
_cell.length_b   1.000
_cell.length_c   1.000
_cell.angle_alpha   90.00
_cell.angle_beta   90.00
_cell.angle_gamma   90.00
#
_symmetry.space_group_name_H-M   'P 1'
#
loop_
_entity.id
_entity.type
_entity.pdbx_description
1 polymer ?
#
loop_
_entity_poly.entity_id
_entity_poly.type
_entity_poly.pdbx_seq_one_letter_code
_entity_poly.pdbx_strand_id
1 'polypeptide(L)'
;MTENIITEKTCSRCKNTLPISAFWKNNDYTQSRCIDCTKWLRKHPESLPPIENLPNEEWRECVENTDYAVSNMGRIKRIKFHQYTRNYEYLVKPRKNTNGYLHIQILPRQEARIHRLVCRAFHGEPLPDQTDVNHIDNDRTNNRADNLHWCTRKENLHWGKQQGRDNTGERNGQAKLTEDIVKQIVHLLKTTDQPITHIARDFGIAQANVSFINLGKRWKYLTKDEILPLRK
;
A
#
# COMPACT_ATOMS: atom_id res chain seq x y z
N MET A 1 -27.74 16.08 -23.03
CA MET A 1 -27.53 15.84 -21.58
C MET A 1 -27.13 17.18 -20.98
N THR A 2 -28.05 17.82 -20.27
CA THR A 2 -27.77 19.12 -19.60
C THR A 2 -26.95 18.84 -18.36
N GLU A 3 -25.68 19.21 -18.38
CA GLU A 3 -24.85 19.21 -17.17
C GLU A 3 -25.49 20.14 -16.15
N ASN A 4 -25.87 19.61 -15.00
CA ASN A 4 -26.32 20.39 -13.85
C ASN A 4 -25.12 21.20 -13.34
N ILE A 5 -24.98 22.44 -13.82
CA ILE A 5 -23.95 23.37 -13.34
C ILE A 5 -24.36 23.75 -11.91
N ILE A 6 -23.64 23.23 -10.93
CA ILE A 6 -23.80 23.63 -9.53
C ILE A 6 -23.35 25.10 -9.43
N THR A 7 -24.28 26.01 -9.23
CA THR A 7 -24.03 27.45 -9.14
C THR A 7 -23.78 27.93 -7.71
N GLU A 8 -24.24 27.16 -6.72
CA GLU A 8 -24.16 27.48 -5.28
C GLU A 8 -23.68 26.30 -4.46
N LYS A 9 -23.10 26.59 -3.29
CA LYS A 9 -22.59 25.59 -2.34
C LYS A 9 -22.74 26.10 -0.91
N THR A 10 -23.10 25.20 0.00
CA THR A 10 -23.19 25.51 1.44
C THR A 10 -21.80 25.40 2.09
N CYS A 11 -21.36 26.46 2.76
CA CYS A 11 -20.10 26.48 3.50
C CYS A 11 -20.19 25.58 4.73
N SER A 12 -19.23 24.68 4.89
CA SER A 12 -19.21 23.73 6.03
C SER A 12 -19.04 24.42 7.39
N ARG A 13 -18.53 25.66 7.43
CA ARG A 13 -18.32 26.43 8.67
C ARG A 13 -19.48 27.37 8.99
N CYS A 14 -19.73 28.40 8.15
CA CYS A 14 -20.77 29.40 8.43
C CYS A 14 -22.19 28.92 8.08
N LYS A 15 -22.31 27.76 7.44
CA LYS A 15 -23.58 27.16 6.98
C LYS A 15 -24.35 27.99 5.94
N ASN A 16 -23.79 29.10 5.47
CA ASN A 16 -24.43 29.90 4.43
C ASN A 16 -24.28 29.20 3.06
N THR A 17 -25.35 29.21 2.28
CA THR A 17 -25.34 28.84 0.86
C THR A 17 -24.88 30.06 0.07
N LEU A 18 -23.78 29.90 -0.67
CA LEU A 18 -23.07 30.98 -1.35
C LEU A 18 -22.78 30.57 -2.80
N PRO A 19 -22.64 31.53 -3.70
CA PRO A 19 -22.20 31.25 -5.07
C PRO A 19 -20.88 30.44 -5.07
N ILE A 20 -20.71 29.58 -6.05
CA ILE A 20 -19.52 28.73 -6.16
C ILE A 20 -18.21 29.55 -6.25
N SER A 21 -18.27 30.79 -6.74
CA SER A 21 -17.18 31.76 -6.77
C SER A 21 -16.68 32.18 -5.39
N ALA A 22 -17.51 32.04 -4.35
CA ALA A 22 -17.12 32.31 -2.97
C ALA A 22 -16.25 31.19 -2.35
N PHE A 23 -15.87 30.18 -3.13
CA PHE A 23 -15.04 29.04 -2.69
C PHE A 23 -13.80 28.95 -3.56
N TRP A 24 -12.65 28.60 -2.97
CA TRP A 24 -11.49 28.29 -3.77
C TRP A 24 -11.65 26.96 -4.50
N LYS A 25 -11.27 27.00 -5.78
CA LYS A 25 -11.18 25.80 -6.62
C LYS A 25 -9.73 25.32 -6.66
N ASN A 26 -9.58 24.01 -6.72
CA ASN A 26 -8.30 23.37 -6.98
C ASN A 26 -8.56 22.26 -8.00
N ASN A 27 -8.24 22.51 -9.26
CA ASN A 27 -8.65 21.71 -10.42
C ASN A 27 -10.18 21.48 -10.40
N ASP A 28 -10.64 20.24 -10.37
CA ASP A 28 -12.06 19.85 -10.37
C ASP A 28 -12.73 19.88 -9.00
N TYR A 29 -11.97 20.22 -7.95
CA TYR A 29 -12.48 20.22 -6.58
C TYR A 29 -12.68 21.63 -6.01
N THR A 30 -13.91 21.89 -5.55
CA THR A 30 -14.24 23.13 -4.81
C THR A 30 -14.15 22.85 -3.31
N GLN A 31 -13.44 23.72 -2.57
CA GLN A 31 -13.28 23.56 -1.13
C GLN A 31 -14.62 23.59 -0.39
N SER A 32 -14.69 22.93 0.77
CA SER A 32 -15.91 22.85 1.60
C SER A 32 -16.20 24.12 2.39
N ARG A 33 -15.17 24.98 2.61
CA ARG A 33 -15.28 26.27 3.30
C ARG A 33 -15.18 27.41 2.32
N CYS A 34 -16.01 28.44 2.50
CA CYS A 34 -15.90 29.65 1.71
C CYS A 34 -14.57 30.38 1.97
N ILE A 35 -14.20 31.26 1.05
CA ILE A 35 -12.95 32.04 1.09
C ILE A 35 -12.85 32.85 2.40
N ASP A 36 -13.93 33.55 2.80
CA ASP A 36 -13.94 34.37 4.01
C ASP A 36 -13.77 33.54 5.28
N CYS A 37 -14.47 32.41 5.40
CA CYS A 37 -14.28 31.48 6.51
C CYS A 37 -12.85 30.93 6.56
N THR A 38 -12.23 30.69 5.42
CA THR A 38 -10.86 30.18 5.35
C THR A 38 -9.85 31.28 5.74
N LYS A 39 -10.07 32.53 5.29
CA LYS A 39 -9.27 33.69 5.69
C LYS A 39 -9.42 33.99 7.18
N TRP A 40 -10.65 33.91 7.70
CA TRP A 40 -10.95 34.14 9.10
C TRP A 40 -10.24 33.11 10.00
N LEU A 41 -10.30 31.82 9.67
CA LEU A 41 -9.61 30.76 10.40
C LEU A 41 -8.09 30.89 10.42
N ARG A 42 -7.49 31.50 9.39
CA ARG A 42 -6.06 31.82 9.39
C ARG A 42 -5.69 32.89 10.42
N LYS A 43 -6.61 33.82 10.68
CA LYS A 43 -6.41 34.88 11.68
C LYS A 43 -6.78 34.42 13.12
N HIS A 44 -7.64 33.42 13.23
CA HIS A 44 -8.18 32.91 14.49
C HIS A 44 -8.00 31.39 14.62
N PRO A 45 -6.74 30.91 14.65
CA PRO A 45 -6.45 29.48 14.76
C PRO A 45 -6.94 28.88 16.09
N GLU A 46 -7.03 29.68 17.14
CA GLU A 46 -7.57 29.33 18.46
C GLU A 46 -9.03 28.90 18.45
N SER A 47 -9.77 29.27 17.40
CA SER A 47 -11.18 28.89 17.24
C SER A 47 -11.37 27.45 16.72
N LEU A 48 -10.30 26.78 16.36
CA LEU A 48 -10.34 25.38 15.94
C LEU A 48 -10.27 24.48 17.17
N PRO A 49 -11.04 23.38 17.19
CA PRO A 49 -10.89 22.41 18.25
C PRO A 49 -9.46 21.85 18.21
N PRO A 50 -8.85 21.62 19.39
CA PRO A 50 -7.56 20.95 19.45
C PRO A 50 -7.64 19.56 18.81
N ILE A 51 -6.49 19.06 18.37
CA ILE A 51 -6.41 17.67 17.90
C ILE A 51 -6.52 16.77 19.13
N GLU A 52 -7.64 16.05 19.23
CA GLU A 52 -7.82 15.06 20.29
C GLU A 52 -6.90 13.86 20.05
N ASN A 53 -6.16 13.48 21.08
CA ASN A 53 -5.35 12.27 21.06
C ASN A 53 -6.25 11.03 21.20
N LEU A 54 -5.87 9.97 20.50
CA LEU A 54 -6.45 8.66 20.73
C LEU A 54 -5.92 8.08 22.06
N PRO A 55 -6.62 7.10 22.67
CA PRO A 55 -6.11 6.43 23.86
C PRO A 55 -4.69 5.88 23.62
N ASN A 56 -3.75 6.20 24.51
CA ASN A 56 -2.34 5.81 24.41
C ASN A 56 -1.62 6.31 23.14
N GLU A 57 -2.08 7.42 22.58
CA GLU A 57 -1.41 8.01 21.43
C GLU A 57 -0.22 8.86 21.83
N GLU A 58 0.93 8.56 21.25
CA GLU A 58 2.17 9.28 21.39
C GLU A 58 2.56 9.93 20.07
N TRP A 59 3.11 11.16 20.14
CA TRP A 59 3.57 11.90 18.97
C TRP A 59 5.08 12.11 19.04
N ARG A 60 5.76 11.90 17.91
CA ARG A 60 7.20 12.20 17.73
C ARG A 60 7.40 13.07 16.52
N GLU A 61 8.44 13.89 16.50
CA GLU A 61 8.80 14.66 15.31
C GLU A 61 9.09 13.72 14.13
N CYS A 62 8.67 14.12 12.95
CA CYS A 62 8.96 13.39 11.71
C CYS A 62 10.43 13.58 11.34
N VAL A 63 11.19 12.50 11.22
CA VAL A 63 12.62 12.53 10.90
C VAL A 63 12.88 13.16 9.53
N GLU A 64 12.02 12.89 8.55
CA GLU A 64 12.14 13.40 7.19
C GLU A 64 11.81 14.88 7.06
N ASN A 65 10.96 15.39 7.94
CA ASN A 65 10.57 16.79 7.92
C ASN A 65 9.96 17.20 9.27
N THR A 66 10.69 17.96 10.06
CA THR A 66 10.30 18.43 11.41
C THR A 66 9.10 19.39 11.42
N ASP A 67 8.54 19.77 10.28
CA ASP A 67 7.26 20.48 10.21
C ASP A 67 6.07 19.59 10.58
N TYR A 68 6.31 18.28 10.68
CA TYR A 68 5.29 17.27 10.93
C TYR A 68 5.61 16.47 12.19
N ALA A 69 4.58 15.97 12.84
CA ALA A 69 4.67 14.96 13.87
C ALA A 69 3.96 13.68 13.43
N VAL A 70 4.52 12.56 13.83
CA VAL A 70 4.08 11.19 13.51
C VAL A 70 3.58 10.54 14.79
N SER A 71 2.42 9.92 14.74
CA SER A 71 1.81 9.21 15.86
C SER A 71 2.12 7.71 15.80
N ASN A 72 2.26 7.06 16.98
CA ASN A 72 2.29 5.60 17.11
C ASN A 72 1.01 4.92 16.60
N MET A 73 -0.09 5.68 16.44
CA MET A 73 -1.35 5.21 15.84
C MET A 73 -1.41 5.40 14.33
N GLY A 74 -0.31 5.81 13.67
CA GLY A 74 -0.25 6.00 12.22
C GLY A 74 -0.86 7.28 11.71
N ARG A 75 -1.20 8.22 12.60
CA ARG A 75 -1.68 9.55 12.21
C ARG A 75 -0.51 10.51 12.01
N ILE A 76 -0.70 11.49 11.14
CA ILE A 76 0.30 12.53 10.87
C ILE A 76 -0.35 13.88 11.11
N LYS A 77 0.31 14.77 11.84
CA LYS A 77 -0.10 16.17 11.98
C LYS A 77 1.00 17.11 11.53
N ARG A 78 0.61 18.24 10.99
CA ARG A 78 1.52 19.35 10.75
C ARG A 78 1.60 20.22 11.99
N ILE A 79 2.82 20.54 12.44
CA ILE A 79 3.10 21.27 13.70
C ILE A 79 3.83 22.60 13.46
N LYS A 80 4.59 22.75 12.36
CA LYS A 80 5.25 24.01 12.02
C LYS A 80 4.61 24.66 10.79
N PHE A 81 4.61 25.99 10.77
CA PHE A 81 3.86 26.76 9.80
C PHE A 81 4.77 27.77 9.10
N HIS A 82 4.55 27.94 7.81
CA HIS A 82 5.19 28.95 7.00
C HIS A 82 4.16 29.98 6.55
N GLN A 83 4.59 31.18 6.21
CA GLN A 83 3.71 32.32 5.87
C GLN A 83 2.63 32.02 4.82
N TYR A 84 2.85 31.04 3.96
CA TYR A 84 1.89 30.63 2.90
C TYR A 84 1.05 29.41 3.26
N THR A 85 1.20 28.85 4.47
CA THR A 85 0.46 27.68 4.91
C THR A 85 -0.56 28.02 6.00
N ARG A 86 -1.29 27.01 6.47
CA ARG A 86 -2.17 27.19 7.64
C ARG A 86 -1.30 27.45 8.87
N ASN A 87 -1.69 28.40 9.71
CA ASN A 87 -0.99 28.79 10.93
C ASN A 87 -1.49 28.08 12.20
N TYR A 88 -1.98 26.83 12.03
CA TYR A 88 -2.49 26.01 13.13
C TYR A 88 -2.20 24.53 12.86
N GLU A 89 -2.07 23.75 13.93
CA GLU A 89 -1.93 22.31 13.82
C GLU A 89 -3.15 21.65 13.14
N TYR A 90 -2.90 20.67 12.30
CA TYR A 90 -3.96 19.91 11.69
C TYR A 90 -3.51 18.51 11.31
N LEU A 91 -4.44 17.55 11.39
CA LEU A 91 -4.23 16.20 10.88
C LEU A 91 -4.14 16.22 9.36
N VAL A 92 -3.10 15.59 8.84
CA VAL A 92 -2.91 15.42 7.41
C VAL A 92 -3.74 14.24 6.93
N LYS A 93 -4.62 14.47 5.96
CA LYS A 93 -5.41 13.40 5.36
C LYS A 93 -4.54 12.58 4.41
N PRO A 94 -4.33 11.29 4.67
CA PRO A 94 -3.54 10.44 3.79
C PRO A 94 -4.29 10.13 2.50
N ARG A 95 -3.51 9.79 1.46
CA ARG A 95 -4.01 9.26 0.19
C ARG A 95 -3.62 7.79 0.10
N LYS A 96 -4.43 6.98 -0.54
CA LYS A 96 -4.15 5.57 -0.80
C LYS A 96 -3.62 5.43 -2.23
N ASN A 97 -2.47 4.80 -2.40
CA ASN A 97 -1.92 4.53 -3.72
C ASN A 97 -2.52 3.24 -4.33
N THR A 98 -2.22 2.96 -5.59
CA THR A 98 -2.69 1.78 -6.33
C THR A 98 -2.30 0.45 -5.66
N ASN A 99 -1.19 0.44 -4.91
CA ASN A 99 -0.72 -0.73 -4.17
C ASN A 99 -1.36 -0.85 -2.76
N GLY A 100 -2.28 0.03 -2.40
CA GLY A 100 -3.01 0.01 -1.13
C GLY A 100 -2.29 0.69 0.04
N TYR A 101 -1.09 1.25 -0.14
CA TYR A 101 -0.37 1.94 0.93
C TYR A 101 -0.86 3.38 1.12
N LEU A 102 -0.88 3.83 2.36
CA LEU A 102 -1.16 5.22 2.70
C LEU A 102 0.12 6.07 2.58
N HIS A 103 -0.02 7.22 1.96
CA HIS A 103 1.05 8.19 1.77
C HIS A 103 0.55 9.62 1.97
N ILE A 104 1.48 10.52 2.26
CA ILE A 104 1.27 11.97 2.34
C ILE A 104 2.36 12.69 1.55
N GLN A 105 2.07 13.92 1.18
CA GLN A 105 3.06 14.83 0.62
C GLN A 105 3.70 15.64 1.76
N ILE A 106 4.98 15.41 2.06
CA ILE A 106 5.72 16.08 3.14
C ILE A 106 6.60 17.23 2.65
N LEU A 107 6.96 17.23 1.36
CA LEU A 107 7.70 18.30 0.69
C LEU A 107 7.08 18.54 -0.70
N PRO A 108 7.32 19.69 -1.33
CA PRO A 108 6.93 19.90 -2.73
C PRO A 108 7.46 18.76 -3.61
N ARG A 109 6.55 18.07 -4.30
CA ARG A 109 6.86 16.93 -5.20
C ARG A 109 7.47 15.69 -4.54
N GLN A 110 7.48 15.59 -3.20
CA GLN A 110 7.96 14.41 -2.48
C GLN A 110 6.83 13.78 -1.68
N GLU A 111 6.50 12.55 -2.01
CA GLU A 111 5.56 11.71 -1.26
C GLU A 111 6.32 10.82 -0.28
N ALA A 112 5.76 10.68 0.92
CA ALA A 112 6.26 9.76 1.92
C ALA A 112 5.20 8.74 2.32
N ARG A 113 5.59 7.49 2.44
CA ARG A 113 4.73 6.40 2.89
C ARG A 113 4.62 6.42 4.41
N ILE A 114 3.40 6.44 4.95
CA ILE A 114 3.15 6.59 6.38
C ILE A 114 3.83 5.49 7.21
N HIS A 115 3.76 4.23 6.80
CA HIS A 115 4.42 3.14 7.52
C HIS A 115 5.94 3.35 7.69
N ARG A 116 6.62 3.98 6.72
CA ARG A 116 8.04 4.30 6.84
C ARG A 116 8.30 5.43 7.83
N LEU A 117 7.46 6.46 7.80
CA LEU A 117 7.55 7.57 8.75
C LEU A 117 7.36 7.08 10.19
N VAL A 118 6.37 6.20 10.40
CA VAL A 118 6.10 5.59 11.71
C VAL A 118 7.25 4.70 12.16
N CYS A 119 7.75 3.82 11.28
CA CYS A 119 8.90 2.98 11.61
C CYS A 119 10.11 3.80 12.04
N ARG A 120 10.48 4.84 11.29
CA ARG A 120 11.60 5.70 11.67
C ARG A 120 11.38 6.40 13.00
N ALA A 121 10.19 6.94 13.22
CA ALA A 121 9.89 7.67 14.44
C ALA A 121 9.88 6.78 15.69
N PHE A 122 9.43 5.53 15.58
CA PHE A 122 9.19 4.65 16.74
C PHE A 122 10.16 3.48 16.86
N HIS A 123 10.73 3.00 15.76
CA HIS A 123 11.70 1.89 15.74
C HIS A 123 13.12 2.32 15.34
N GLY A 124 13.32 3.62 15.03
CA GLY A 124 14.62 4.13 14.59
C GLY A 124 14.94 3.83 13.13
N GLU A 125 16.18 4.13 12.73
CA GLU A 125 16.64 3.87 11.36
C GLU A 125 16.79 2.37 11.10
N PRO A 126 16.50 1.92 9.86
CA PRO A 126 16.67 0.53 9.49
C PRO A 126 18.17 0.13 9.49
N LEU A 127 18.43 -1.14 9.74
CA LEU A 127 19.75 -1.71 9.47
C LEU A 127 20.06 -1.69 7.96
N PRO A 128 21.34 -1.75 7.54
CA PRO A 128 21.72 -1.58 6.13
C PRO A 128 21.05 -2.55 5.14
N ASP A 129 20.67 -3.73 5.58
CA ASP A 129 19.99 -4.77 4.79
C ASP A 129 18.45 -4.73 4.92
N GLN A 130 17.92 -3.94 5.83
CA GLN A 130 16.48 -3.77 6.06
C GLN A 130 15.91 -2.69 5.15
N THR A 131 15.47 -3.06 3.98
CA THR A 131 14.94 -2.13 2.98
C THR A 131 13.41 -2.00 2.99
N ASP A 132 12.73 -2.95 3.61
CA ASP A 132 11.27 -3.04 3.63
C ASP A 132 10.70 -2.80 5.04
N VAL A 133 9.44 -2.38 5.08
CA VAL A 133 8.61 -2.39 6.29
C VAL A 133 7.52 -3.42 6.10
N ASN A 134 7.38 -4.34 7.03
CA ASN A 134 6.30 -5.32 7.05
C ASN A 134 5.15 -4.85 7.93
N HIS A 135 3.91 -5.14 7.51
CA HIS A 135 2.69 -5.03 8.31
C HIS A 135 2.38 -6.42 8.87
N ILE A 136 2.40 -6.58 10.20
CA ILE A 136 2.23 -7.87 10.88
C ILE A 136 0.86 -8.49 10.53
N ASP A 137 -0.18 -7.67 10.50
CA ASP A 137 -1.55 -8.08 10.17
C ASP A 137 -1.85 -8.12 8.66
N ASN A 138 -0.90 -7.78 7.80
CA ASN A 138 -1.06 -7.62 6.34
C ASN A 138 -1.97 -6.48 5.87
N ASP A 139 -2.56 -5.70 6.74
CA ASP A 139 -3.31 -4.51 6.34
C ASP A 139 -2.36 -3.34 6.09
N ARG A 140 -2.16 -3.00 4.82
CA ARG A 140 -1.31 -1.87 4.39
C ARG A 140 -1.83 -0.50 4.83
N THR A 141 -3.03 -0.44 5.37
CA THR A 141 -3.63 0.78 5.90
C THR A 141 -3.48 0.89 7.41
N ASN A 142 -3.19 -0.19 8.12
CA ASN A 142 -2.93 -0.21 9.54
C ASN A 142 -1.45 0.15 9.83
N ASN A 143 -1.19 1.44 9.95
CA ASN A 143 0.16 1.97 10.16
C ASN A 143 0.50 2.24 11.64
N ARG A 144 -0.10 1.49 12.57
CA ARG A 144 0.28 1.54 13.98
C ARG A 144 1.72 1.07 14.18
N ALA A 145 2.45 1.70 15.08
CA ALA A 145 3.84 1.34 15.35
C ALA A 145 4.00 -0.12 15.80
N ASP A 146 3.10 -0.61 16.65
CA ASP A 146 3.08 -2.00 17.13
C ASP A 146 2.79 -3.04 16.03
N ASN A 147 2.24 -2.61 14.89
CA ASN A 147 1.97 -3.44 13.72
C ASN A 147 3.07 -3.41 12.65
N LEU A 148 4.11 -2.60 12.86
CA LEU A 148 5.14 -2.37 11.85
C LEU A 148 6.52 -2.79 12.37
N HIS A 149 7.36 -3.32 11.48
CA HIS A 149 8.77 -3.51 11.76
C HIS A 149 9.62 -3.44 10.49
N TRP A 150 10.88 -3.04 10.65
CA TRP A 150 11.87 -3.10 9.59
C TRP A 150 12.24 -4.54 9.29
N CYS A 151 12.38 -4.89 8.03
CA CYS A 151 12.79 -6.21 7.60
C CYS A 151 13.56 -6.17 6.29
N THR A 152 14.29 -7.23 6.03
CA THR A 152 14.90 -7.47 4.73
C THR A 152 13.84 -7.84 3.69
N ARG A 153 14.16 -7.67 2.42
CA ARG A 153 13.29 -8.11 1.32
C ARG A 153 12.97 -9.60 1.39
N LYS A 154 13.94 -10.42 1.79
CA LYS A 154 13.80 -11.89 1.92
C LYS A 154 12.80 -12.26 3.02
N GLU A 155 12.91 -11.64 4.18
CA GLU A 155 11.99 -11.83 5.30
C GLU A 155 10.56 -11.41 4.92
N ASN A 156 10.40 -10.23 4.32
CA ASN A 156 9.09 -9.74 3.90
C ASN A 156 8.39 -10.70 2.92
N LEU A 157 9.15 -11.26 1.96
CA LEU A 157 8.63 -12.29 1.06
C LEU A 157 8.28 -13.60 1.77
N HIS A 158 9.11 -14.02 2.74
CA HIS A 158 8.87 -15.22 3.53
C HIS A 158 7.58 -15.11 4.35
N TRP A 159 7.39 -14.00 5.07
CA TRP A 159 6.17 -13.72 5.82
C TRP A 159 4.93 -13.68 4.92
N GLY A 160 5.06 -13.07 3.74
CA GLY A 160 3.99 -13.07 2.75
C GLY A 160 3.55 -14.48 2.34
N LYS A 161 4.51 -15.40 2.20
CA LYS A 161 4.23 -16.81 1.88
C LYS A 161 3.54 -17.55 3.01
N GLN A 162 4.04 -17.39 4.24
CA GLN A 162 3.45 -18.03 5.43
C GLN A 162 1.99 -17.63 5.63
N GLN A 163 1.63 -16.41 5.23
CA GLN A 163 0.28 -15.87 5.34
C GLN A 163 -0.58 -16.08 4.07
N GLY A 164 -0.20 -17.03 3.22
CA GLY A 164 -0.97 -17.41 2.04
C GLY A 164 -0.89 -16.44 0.86
N ARG A 165 0.00 -15.42 0.91
CA ARG A 165 0.31 -14.53 -0.24
C ARG A 165 1.31 -15.15 -1.22
N ASP A 166 1.32 -16.47 -1.28
CA ASP A 166 2.13 -17.17 -2.27
C ASP A 166 1.43 -17.15 -3.63
N ASN A 167 1.97 -16.35 -4.54
CA ASN A 167 1.51 -16.28 -5.92
C ASN A 167 2.17 -17.39 -6.77
N THR A 168 2.42 -18.58 -6.20
CA THR A 168 2.92 -19.75 -6.94
C THR A 168 1.77 -20.62 -7.44
N GLY A 169 2.03 -21.40 -8.47
CA GLY A 169 1.04 -22.29 -9.04
C GLY A 169 -0.16 -21.54 -9.63
N GLU A 170 -1.35 -22.03 -9.43
CA GLU A 170 -2.61 -21.45 -9.92
C GLU A 170 -2.90 -20.04 -9.35
N ARG A 171 -2.39 -19.73 -8.16
CA ARG A 171 -2.54 -18.40 -7.53
C ARG A 171 -1.77 -17.29 -8.24
N ASN A 172 -0.87 -17.65 -9.14
CA ASN A 172 -0.23 -16.70 -10.05
C ASN A 172 -1.23 -16.34 -11.17
N GLY A 173 -1.70 -15.10 -11.22
CA GLY A 173 -2.64 -14.63 -12.26
C GLY A 173 -2.15 -14.79 -13.70
N GLN A 174 -0.88 -15.14 -13.92
CA GLN A 174 -0.31 -15.47 -15.22
C GLN A 174 -0.13 -16.98 -15.42
N ALA A 175 -0.54 -17.81 -14.45
CA ALA A 175 -0.45 -19.25 -14.59
C ALA A 175 -1.40 -19.75 -15.69
N LYS A 176 -0.86 -20.48 -16.64
CA LYS A 176 -1.62 -21.15 -17.71
C LYS A 176 -1.96 -22.60 -17.36
N LEU A 177 -1.37 -23.13 -16.31
CA LEU A 177 -1.53 -24.52 -15.87
C LEU A 177 -2.27 -24.53 -14.53
N THR A 178 -3.18 -25.50 -14.39
CA THR A 178 -3.83 -25.83 -13.13
C THR A 178 -3.05 -26.91 -12.36
N GLU A 179 -3.30 -27.02 -11.06
CA GLU A 179 -2.70 -28.09 -10.24
C GLU A 179 -3.05 -29.47 -10.78
N ASP A 180 -4.28 -29.67 -11.26
CA ASP A 180 -4.73 -30.93 -11.80
C ASP A 180 -4.02 -31.31 -13.10
N ILE A 181 -3.81 -30.34 -13.98
CA ILE A 181 -3.00 -30.54 -15.18
C ILE A 181 -1.56 -30.92 -14.81
N VAL A 182 -0.96 -30.25 -13.84
CA VAL A 182 0.39 -30.55 -13.39
C VAL A 182 0.49 -31.93 -12.76
N LYS A 183 -0.49 -32.36 -11.96
CA LYS A 183 -0.56 -33.71 -11.40
C LYS A 183 -0.64 -34.77 -12.50
N GLN A 184 -1.42 -34.52 -13.55
CA GLN A 184 -1.49 -35.41 -14.71
C GLN A 184 -0.14 -35.50 -15.45
N ILE A 185 0.53 -34.37 -15.67
CA ILE A 185 1.87 -34.33 -16.27
C ILE A 185 2.87 -35.11 -15.41
N VAL A 186 2.87 -34.90 -14.09
CA VAL A 186 3.73 -35.64 -13.15
C VAL A 186 3.44 -37.14 -13.19
N HIS A 187 2.17 -37.54 -13.26
CA HIS A 187 1.78 -38.93 -13.40
C HIS A 187 2.34 -39.56 -14.69
N LEU A 188 2.18 -38.88 -15.84
CA LEU A 188 2.73 -39.38 -17.11
C LEU A 188 4.27 -39.45 -17.09
N LEU A 189 4.92 -38.48 -16.52
CA LEU A 189 6.38 -38.49 -16.34
C LEU A 189 6.86 -39.67 -15.47
N LYS A 190 6.06 -40.19 -14.57
CA LYS A 190 6.39 -41.34 -13.71
C LYS A 190 6.08 -42.67 -14.34
N THR A 191 4.93 -42.78 -14.98
CA THR A 191 4.32 -44.06 -15.36
C THR A 191 4.54 -44.46 -16.83
N THR A 192 5.01 -43.55 -17.66
CA THR A 192 5.21 -43.81 -19.09
C THR A 192 6.62 -43.41 -19.52
N ASP A 193 7.08 -43.92 -20.68
CA ASP A 193 8.32 -43.47 -21.33
C ASP A 193 8.09 -42.41 -22.38
N GLN A 194 6.93 -41.76 -22.36
CA GLN A 194 6.54 -40.76 -23.34
C GLN A 194 7.53 -39.56 -23.31
N PRO A 195 8.06 -39.13 -24.46
CA PRO A 195 8.96 -37.98 -24.53
C PRO A 195 8.30 -36.69 -24.02
N ILE A 196 9.10 -35.82 -23.38
CA ILE A 196 8.64 -34.52 -22.89
C ILE A 196 7.95 -33.66 -23.95
N THR A 197 8.43 -33.76 -25.21
CA THR A 197 7.84 -33.08 -26.36
C THR A 197 6.41 -33.55 -26.69
N HIS A 198 6.14 -34.84 -26.52
CA HIS A 198 4.81 -35.39 -26.72
C HIS A 198 3.86 -35.01 -25.60
N ILE A 199 4.29 -35.12 -24.35
CA ILE A 199 3.51 -34.65 -23.18
C ILE A 199 3.16 -33.18 -23.36
N ALA A 200 4.14 -32.34 -23.74
CA ALA A 200 3.91 -30.91 -23.94
C ALA A 200 2.85 -30.63 -25.03
N ARG A 201 2.90 -31.37 -26.13
CA ARG A 201 1.92 -31.25 -27.21
C ARG A 201 0.53 -31.67 -26.77
N ASP A 202 0.42 -32.79 -26.04
CA ASP A 202 -0.87 -33.35 -25.61
C ASP A 202 -1.61 -32.39 -24.63
N PHE A 203 -0.85 -31.61 -23.83
CA PHE A 203 -1.40 -30.57 -22.95
C PHE A 203 -1.41 -29.16 -23.58
N GLY A 204 -0.99 -28.98 -24.81
CA GLY A 204 -0.98 -27.68 -25.49
C GLY A 204 -0.05 -26.64 -24.86
N ILE A 205 1.08 -27.08 -24.27
CA ILE A 205 2.04 -26.23 -23.55
C ILE A 205 3.43 -26.33 -24.17
N ALA A 206 4.27 -25.32 -23.89
CA ALA A 206 5.67 -25.34 -24.30
C ALA A 206 6.45 -26.47 -23.60
N GLN A 207 7.29 -27.19 -24.36
CA GLN A 207 8.18 -28.25 -23.83
C GLN A 207 8.96 -27.82 -22.60
N ALA A 208 9.44 -26.55 -22.56
CA ALA A 208 10.16 -25.99 -21.42
C ALA A 208 9.35 -26.05 -20.11
N ASN A 209 8.02 -25.96 -20.17
CA ASN A 209 7.17 -26.05 -18.98
C ASN A 209 7.20 -27.47 -18.40
N VAL A 210 7.07 -28.50 -19.23
CA VAL A 210 7.16 -29.89 -18.80
C VAL A 210 8.58 -30.19 -18.28
N SER A 211 9.61 -29.70 -18.96
CA SER A 211 11.00 -29.85 -18.52
C SER A 211 11.24 -29.22 -17.14
N PHE A 212 10.71 -28.00 -16.89
CA PHE A 212 10.85 -27.36 -15.58
C PHE A 212 10.05 -28.05 -14.46
N ILE A 213 8.92 -28.69 -14.78
CA ILE A 213 8.17 -29.53 -13.84
C ILE A 213 8.99 -30.78 -13.56
N ASN A 214 9.52 -31.46 -14.58
CA ASN A 214 10.34 -32.67 -14.45
C ASN A 214 11.61 -32.43 -13.59
N LEU A 215 12.23 -31.25 -13.73
CA LEU A 215 13.40 -30.84 -12.94
C LEU A 215 13.05 -30.27 -11.56
N GLY A 216 11.79 -30.27 -11.15
CA GLY A 216 11.34 -29.66 -9.89
C GLY A 216 11.61 -28.16 -9.78
N LYS A 217 11.83 -27.45 -10.92
CA LYS A 217 12.07 -25.99 -10.95
C LYS A 217 10.79 -25.17 -10.90
N ARG A 218 9.67 -25.73 -11.37
CA ARG A 218 8.32 -25.16 -11.28
C ARG A 218 7.42 -26.11 -10.54
N TRP A 219 6.37 -25.61 -9.88
CA TRP A 219 5.40 -26.39 -9.14
C TRP A 219 6.04 -27.24 -8.03
N LYS A 220 7.07 -26.71 -7.38
CA LYS A 220 7.90 -27.41 -6.39
C LYS A 220 7.08 -28.08 -5.28
N TYR A 221 5.98 -27.48 -4.86
CA TYR A 221 5.13 -28.04 -3.79
C TYR A 221 4.34 -29.29 -4.24
N LEU A 222 4.17 -29.50 -5.55
CA LEU A 222 3.58 -30.72 -6.12
C LEU A 222 4.63 -31.77 -6.52
N THR A 223 5.91 -31.36 -6.66
CA THR A 223 6.98 -32.23 -7.14
C THR A 223 8.03 -32.53 -6.07
N LYS A 224 7.93 -31.92 -4.88
CA LYS A 224 8.95 -31.97 -3.83
C LYS A 224 9.28 -33.40 -3.37
N ASP A 225 8.27 -34.24 -3.25
CA ASP A 225 8.40 -35.60 -2.78
C ASP A 225 8.39 -36.63 -3.93
N GLU A 226 8.49 -36.13 -5.16
CA GLU A 226 8.37 -36.93 -6.36
C GLU A 226 9.75 -37.16 -7.02
N ILE A 227 10.19 -38.41 -7.06
CA ILE A 227 11.38 -38.79 -7.86
C ILE A 227 10.94 -38.92 -9.31
N LEU A 228 11.22 -37.88 -10.10
CA LEU A 228 10.93 -37.90 -11.54
C LEU A 228 12.18 -38.34 -12.31
N PRO A 229 12.04 -39.23 -13.30
CA PRO A 229 13.17 -39.66 -14.10
C PRO A 229 13.73 -38.49 -14.92
N LEU A 230 15.07 -38.35 -14.96
CA LEU A 230 15.71 -37.34 -15.80
C LEU A 230 15.50 -37.71 -17.28
N ARG A 231 14.63 -36.98 -17.94
CA ARG A 231 14.32 -37.15 -19.37
C ARG A 231 14.91 -36.01 -20.20
N LYS A 232 15.49 -36.38 -21.34
CA LYS A 232 15.99 -35.43 -22.36
C LYS A 232 14.90 -34.99 -23.32
#